data_b1d2950f6e0066543eb7c765f497a665
#
_entry.id   b1d2950f6e0066543eb7c765f497a665
#
_cell.length_a   1.000
_cell.length_b   1.000
_cell.length_c   1.000
_cell.angle_alpha   90.00
_cell.angle_beta   90.00
_cell.angle_gamma   90.00
#
_symmetry.space_group_name_H-M   'P 1'
#
loop_
_entity.id
_entity.type
_entity.pdbx_description
1 polymer ?
#
loop_
_entity_poly.entity_id
_entity_poly.type
_entity_poly.pdbx_seq_one_letter_code
_entity_poly.pdbx_strand_id
1 'polypeptide(L)'
;AIARYQSEGLDATVAFYNSRESMDGQFYLFMTDENDIYVVHPIFPHLIGTDIKDVVGSDGQELGKEIAGATEDGHWIEYLWPNPLTGLEESKVTWAVRHDGYVFASGYYTGSEEEVTPAWVGADPREYTLAYVQRAIERYDRDGLDSLKAYYNSVASFESQWYLFVMDANDIYIIHPLLPRLIGTDIKDVVGSDGFELGKEFAKATEAGHWIEYLWPHPLTLREAPKVGYAVRHDGMIFASGYYPAPSVAELRAATEVYVQQAIEYYDKEGLDATAAYYNTRESIGENEIHLILLDADNIVLTSPIQTQVVGLDYVAVGVSRRGVRVGEMLVNAASEEGGWIQFEAELANARGSGFSQRHLLAVRHDNLIFAAGFFASE
;
A
#
# COMPACT_ATOMS: atom_id res chain seq x y z
N ALA A 1 -21.14 0.84 -6.27
CA ALA A 1 -21.31 0.75 -4.81
C ALA A 1 -22.80 0.67 -4.46
N ILE A 2 -23.61 1.66 -4.79
CA ILE A 2 -25.06 1.69 -4.47
C ILE A 2 -25.79 0.44 -4.99
N ALA A 3 -25.51 0.00 -6.21
CA ALA A 3 -26.12 -1.21 -6.76
C ALA A 3 -25.78 -2.47 -5.93
N ARG A 4 -24.56 -2.58 -5.39
CA ARG A 4 -24.19 -3.68 -4.47
C ARG A 4 -24.93 -3.56 -3.16
N TYR A 5 -25.02 -2.37 -2.59
CA TYR A 5 -25.78 -2.11 -1.39
C TYR A 5 -27.26 -2.54 -1.53
N GLN A 6 -27.89 -2.19 -2.64
CA GLN A 6 -29.27 -2.55 -2.92
C GLN A 6 -29.48 -4.04 -3.14
N SER A 7 -28.50 -4.77 -3.70
CA SER A 7 -28.62 -6.20 -4.02
C SER A 7 -28.13 -7.13 -2.91
N GLU A 8 -27.10 -6.74 -2.16
CA GLU A 8 -26.40 -7.61 -1.18
C GLU A 8 -26.50 -7.08 0.24
N GLY A 9 -27.00 -5.86 0.45
CA GLY A 9 -27.17 -5.23 1.76
C GLY A 9 -25.90 -4.54 2.29
N LEU A 10 -26.06 -3.91 3.46
CA LEU A 10 -25.00 -3.07 4.06
C LEU A 10 -23.77 -3.88 4.44
N ASP A 11 -23.92 -4.99 5.16
CA ASP A 11 -22.78 -5.75 5.69
C ASP A 11 -21.88 -6.28 4.57
N ALA A 12 -22.45 -6.81 3.49
CA ALA A 12 -21.70 -7.29 2.34
C ALA A 12 -21.01 -6.14 1.60
N THR A 13 -21.65 -4.98 1.50
CA THR A 13 -21.09 -3.77 0.89
C THR A 13 -19.90 -3.27 1.70
N VAL A 14 -20.05 -3.13 3.01
CA VAL A 14 -18.99 -2.67 3.91
C VAL A 14 -17.79 -3.64 3.89
N ALA A 15 -18.05 -4.96 3.95
CA ALA A 15 -17.00 -5.97 3.90
C ALA A 15 -16.21 -5.90 2.58
N PHE A 16 -16.89 -5.82 1.44
CA PHE A 16 -16.26 -5.73 0.13
C PHE A 16 -15.43 -4.46 -0.02
N TYR A 17 -16.02 -3.27 0.26
CA TYR A 17 -15.35 -1.99 0.02
C TYR A 17 -14.27 -1.65 1.05
N ASN A 18 -14.20 -2.34 2.17
CA ASN A 18 -13.04 -2.29 3.08
C ASN A 18 -11.93 -3.27 2.68
N SER A 19 -12.15 -4.11 1.66
CA SER A 19 -11.12 -4.98 1.11
C SER A 19 -10.33 -4.29 -0.01
N ARG A 20 -9.12 -4.79 -0.28
CA ARG A 20 -8.29 -4.32 -1.39
C ARG A 20 -8.87 -4.64 -2.76
N GLU A 21 -9.67 -5.71 -2.86
CA GLU A 21 -10.33 -6.13 -4.11
C GLU A 21 -11.25 -5.06 -4.67
N SER A 22 -11.74 -4.17 -3.80
CA SER A 22 -12.63 -3.07 -4.20
C SER A 22 -11.91 -1.88 -4.85
N MET A 23 -10.57 -1.86 -4.81
CA MET A 23 -9.77 -0.76 -5.33
C MET A 23 -9.43 -0.98 -6.80
N ASP A 24 -9.55 0.07 -7.61
CA ASP A 24 -9.13 0.09 -9.01
C ASP A 24 -8.16 1.25 -9.24
N GLY A 25 -6.85 0.96 -9.15
CA GLY A 25 -5.82 1.98 -9.22
C GLY A 25 -6.00 3.05 -8.12
N GLN A 26 -6.19 4.30 -8.54
CA GLN A 26 -6.44 5.43 -7.62
C GLN A 26 -7.88 5.49 -7.08
N PHE A 27 -8.80 4.70 -7.67
CA PHE A 27 -10.21 4.75 -7.29
C PHE A 27 -10.48 3.83 -6.11
N TYR A 28 -11.12 4.37 -5.11
CA TYR A 28 -11.64 3.64 -3.96
C TYR A 28 -12.92 4.30 -3.44
N LEU A 29 -13.78 3.49 -2.85
CA LEU A 29 -14.97 3.98 -2.17
C LEU A 29 -14.63 4.32 -0.73
N PHE A 30 -15.14 5.44 -0.24
CA PHE A 30 -15.37 5.64 1.18
C PHE A 30 -16.85 5.91 1.43
N MET A 31 -17.31 5.54 2.62
CA MET A 31 -18.73 5.57 2.93
C MET A 31 -18.94 5.92 4.40
N THR A 32 -19.96 6.73 4.69
CA THR A 32 -20.41 6.98 6.07
C THR A 32 -21.80 6.41 6.30
N ASP A 33 -22.14 6.19 7.56
CA ASP A 33 -23.49 5.84 7.97
C ASP A 33 -24.42 7.09 7.99
N GLU A 34 -25.66 6.89 8.42
CA GLU A 34 -26.68 7.92 8.53
C GLU A 34 -26.36 9.03 9.57
N ASN A 35 -25.37 8.78 10.44
CA ASN A 35 -24.86 9.75 11.43
C ASN A 35 -23.56 10.43 10.97
N ASP A 36 -23.17 10.22 9.72
CA ASP A 36 -21.93 10.70 9.12
C ASP A 36 -20.66 10.06 9.72
N ILE A 37 -20.76 8.86 10.31
CA ILE A 37 -19.63 8.09 10.83
C ILE A 37 -19.06 7.19 9.73
N TYR A 38 -17.75 7.20 9.51
CA TYR A 38 -17.11 6.35 8.52
C TYR A 38 -17.35 4.86 8.79
N VAL A 39 -17.87 4.13 7.80
CA VAL A 39 -18.05 2.67 7.80
C VAL A 39 -17.17 1.98 6.75
N VAL A 40 -16.75 2.72 5.72
CA VAL A 40 -15.83 2.24 4.68
C VAL A 40 -14.74 3.27 4.44
N HIS A 41 -13.48 2.84 4.53
CA HIS A 41 -12.31 3.59 4.05
C HIS A 41 -11.10 2.65 3.86
N PRO A 42 -10.94 2.00 2.68
CA PRO A 42 -9.92 0.95 2.48
C PRO A 42 -8.48 1.45 2.58
N ILE A 43 -8.25 2.76 2.33
CA ILE A 43 -6.90 3.36 2.39
C ILE A 43 -6.54 3.82 3.80
N PHE A 44 -7.52 4.36 4.56
CA PHE A 44 -7.32 4.88 5.90
C PHE A 44 -8.29 4.24 6.89
N PRO A 45 -8.11 2.94 7.25
CA PRO A 45 -9.03 2.22 8.13
C PRO A 45 -9.17 2.83 9.52
N HIS A 46 -8.21 3.66 9.95
CA HIS A 46 -8.29 4.39 11.21
C HIS A 46 -9.39 5.46 11.23
N LEU A 47 -9.90 5.87 10.07
CA LEU A 47 -11.06 6.76 9.98
C LEU A 47 -12.37 6.04 10.28
N ILE A 48 -12.43 4.71 10.13
CA ILE A 48 -13.64 3.94 10.40
C ILE A 48 -14.03 4.11 11.87
N GLY A 49 -15.29 4.51 12.10
CA GLY A 49 -15.82 4.82 13.41
C GLY A 49 -15.64 6.28 13.85
N THR A 50 -14.99 7.15 13.04
CA THR A 50 -14.89 8.59 13.31
C THR A 50 -15.94 9.40 12.53
N ASP A 51 -16.30 10.57 13.01
CA ASP A 51 -17.22 11.49 12.33
C ASP A 51 -16.49 12.15 11.15
N ILE A 52 -17.04 12.03 9.94
CA ILE A 52 -16.43 12.64 8.75
C ILE A 52 -16.34 14.16 8.89
N LYS A 53 -17.24 14.81 9.63
CA LYS A 53 -17.27 16.25 9.82
C LYS A 53 -16.04 16.80 10.55
N ASP A 54 -15.31 15.95 11.27
CA ASP A 54 -14.06 16.30 11.93
C ASP A 54 -12.85 16.33 10.96
N VAL A 55 -13.04 15.90 9.71
CA VAL A 55 -11.98 15.89 8.70
C VAL A 55 -11.80 17.27 8.11
N VAL A 56 -10.58 17.78 8.28
CA VAL A 56 -10.13 19.09 7.74
C VAL A 56 -8.98 18.81 6.77
N GLY A 57 -9.03 19.43 5.60
CA GLY A 57 -7.94 19.40 4.63
C GLY A 57 -6.68 20.09 5.15
N SER A 58 -5.53 19.83 4.56
CA SER A 58 -4.25 20.44 4.92
C SER A 58 -4.23 21.95 4.71
N ASP A 59 -5.06 22.45 3.79
CA ASP A 59 -5.30 23.86 3.50
C ASP A 59 -6.30 24.53 4.46
N GLY A 60 -6.85 23.77 5.41
CA GLY A 60 -7.86 24.23 6.35
C GLY A 60 -9.30 24.15 5.85
N GLN A 61 -9.55 23.57 4.67
CA GLN A 61 -10.91 23.33 4.16
C GLN A 61 -11.67 22.38 5.10
N GLU A 62 -12.89 22.73 5.47
CA GLU A 62 -13.78 21.87 6.27
C GLU A 62 -14.37 20.74 5.41
N LEU A 63 -13.47 19.96 4.80
CA LEU A 63 -13.74 18.93 3.81
C LEU A 63 -14.83 17.96 4.25
N GLY A 64 -14.74 17.49 5.49
CA GLY A 64 -15.69 16.50 6.00
C GLY A 64 -17.10 17.03 6.09
N LYS A 65 -17.29 18.31 6.41
CA LYS A 65 -18.61 18.95 6.42
C LYS A 65 -19.19 19.09 5.01
N GLU A 66 -18.33 19.36 4.03
CA GLU A 66 -18.73 19.44 2.63
C GLU A 66 -19.22 18.07 2.11
N ILE A 67 -18.47 17.00 2.42
CA ILE A 67 -18.86 15.63 2.05
C ILE A 67 -20.14 15.20 2.78
N ALA A 68 -20.25 15.48 4.09
CA ALA A 68 -21.46 15.19 4.88
C ALA A 68 -22.70 15.95 4.36
N GLY A 69 -22.50 17.08 3.68
CA GLY A 69 -23.54 17.84 3.01
C GLY A 69 -24.10 17.20 1.74
N ALA A 70 -23.63 16.00 1.33
CA ALA A 70 -24.11 15.33 0.13
C ALA A 70 -25.62 15.06 0.21
N THR A 71 -26.30 15.30 -0.93
CA THR A 71 -27.72 15.04 -1.14
C THR A 71 -27.93 13.83 -2.06
N GLU A 72 -29.19 13.45 -2.31
CA GLU A 72 -29.54 12.38 -3.26
C GLU A 72 -29.16 12.73 -4.71
N ASP A 73 -29.08 14.03 -5.04
CA ASP A 73 -28.62 14.47 -6.37
C ASP A 73 -27.10 14.37 -6.51
N GLY A 74 -26.37 14.27 -5.39
CA GLY A 74 -24.91 14.26 -5.33
C GLY A 74 -24.26 15.57 -5.77
N HIS A 75 -22.97 15.71 -5.49
CA HIS A 75 -22.17 16.83 -5.99
C HIS A 75 -20.68 16.48 -6.04
N TRP A 76 -19.92 17.26 -6.82
CA TRP A 76 -18.48 17.17 -6.90
C TRP A 76 -17.82 18.09 -5.88
N ILE A 77 -16.73 17.58 -5.26
CA ILE A 77 -15.91 18.30 -4.28
C ILE A 77 -14.46 18.17 -4.72
N GLU A 78 -13.73 19.27 -4.75
CA GLU A 78 -12.31 19.30 -5.05
C GLU A 78 -11.52 19.70 -3.80
N TYR A 79 -10.46 18.94 -3.47
CA TYR A 79 -9.66 19.11 -2.26
C TYR A 79 -8.30 18.43 -2.39
N LEU A 80 -7.36 18.81 -1.53
CA LEU A 80 -6.09 18.12 -1.41
C LEU A 80 -6.23 16.87 -0.55
N TRP A 81 -5.75 15.72 -1.05
CA TRP A 81 -5.82 14.45 -0.34
C TRP A 81 -4.66 13.51 -0.72
N PRO A 82 -4.14 12.69 0.22
CA PRO A 82 -3.09 11.72 -0.10
C PRO A 82 -3.54 10.74 -1.19
N ASN A 83 -2.80 10.71 -2.29
CA ASN A 83 -3.03 9.78 -3.38
C ASN A 83 -2.44 8.40 -3.00
N PRO A 84 -3.23 7.32 -3.02
CA PRO A 84 -2.77 5.99 -2.62
C PRO A 84 -1.68 5.40 -3.52
N LEU A 85 -1.52 5.90 -4.74
CA LEU A 85 -0.52 5.41 -5.69
C LEU A 85 0.82 6.11 -5.52
N THR A 86 0.80 7.41 -5.25
CA THR A 86 2.02 8.23 -5.12
C THR A 86 2.41 8.47 -3.67
N GLY A 87 1.44 8.37 -2.75
CA GLY A 87 1.59 8.77 -1.36
C GLY A 87 1.73 10.27 -1.16
N LEU A 88 1.52 11.06 -2.22
CA LEU A 88 1.55 12.52 -2.21
C LEU A 88 0.18 13.09 -1.90
N GLU A 89 0.17 14.29 -1.32
CA GLU A 89 -1.02 15.11 -1.31
C GLU A 89 -1.22 15.73 -2.70
N GLU A 90 -2.32 15.37 -3.34
CA GLU A 90 -2.67 15.81 -4.69
C GLU A 90 -4.11 16.31 -4.73
N SER A 91 -4.42 17.17 -5.71
CA SER A 91 -5.80 17.60 -5.95
C SER A 91 -6.64 16.38 -6.33
N LYS A 92 -7.69 16.15 -5.53
CA LYS A 92 -8.65 15.07 -5.69
C LYS A 92 -10.03 15.64 -5.97
N VAL A 93 -10.67 15.14 -6.99
CA VAL A 93 -12.07 15.44 -7.33
C VAL A 93 -12.91 14.23 -6.96
N THR A 94 -13.82 14.42 -5.99
CA THR A 94 -14.67 13.36 -5.44
C THR A 94 -16.13 13.62 -5.74
N TRP A 95 -16.83 12.62 -6.25
CA TRP A 95 -18.28 12.58 -6.27
C TRP A 95 -18.81 12.01 -4.95
N ALA A 96 -19.63 12.78 -4.25
CA ALA A 96 -20.33 12.36 -3.05
C ALA A 96 -21.84 12.39 -3.28
N VAL A 97 -22.53 11.32 -2.89
CA VAL A 97 -23.99 11.19 -3.03
C VAL A 97 -24.56 10.49 -1.80
N ARG A 98 -25.72 10.97 -1.32
CA ARG A 98 -26.44 10.37 -0.20
C ARG A 98 -27.51 9.42 -0.73
N HIS A 99 -27.55 8.18 -0.22
CA HIS A 99 -28.55 7.17 -0.57
C HIS A 99 -28.95 6.40 0.68
N ASP A 100 -30.25 6.33 0.96
CA ASP A 100 -30.81 5.70 2.19
C ASP A 100 -30.12 6.19 3.49
N GLY A 101 -29.77 7.49 3.54
CA GLY A 101 -29.07 8.09 4.69
C GLY A 101 -27.54 7.96 4.64
N TYR A 102 -26.98 6.99 3.95
CA TYR A 102 -25.52 6.76 3.81
C TYR A 102 -24.91 7.69 2.76
N VAL A 103 -23.70 8.18 3.01
CA VAL A 103 -22.92 8.86 1.97
C VAL A 103 -22.01 7.86 1.29
N PHE A 104 -22.10 7.78 -0.03
CA PHE A 104 -21.20 7.03 -0.91
C PHE A 104 -20.33 8.03 -1.65
N ALA A 105 -19.01 7.92 -1.54
CA ALA A 105 -18.11 8.85 -2.18
C ALA A 105 -16.91 8.13 -2.80
N SER A 106 -16.54 8.55 -4.01
CA SER A 106 -15.36 8.09 -4.72
C SER A 106 -14.85 9.19 -5.63
N GLY A 107 -13.55 9.18 -5.95
CA GLY A 107 -12.98 10.23 -6.76
C GLY A 107 -11.69 9.81 -7.45
N TYR A 108 -11.15 10.75 -8.21
CA TYR A 108 -9.90 10.63 -8.94
C TYR A 108 -8.97 11.81 -8.60
N TYR A 109 -7.67 11.60 -8.80
CA TYR A 109 -6.66 12.64 -8.60
C TYR A 109 -6.31 13.28 -9.93
N THR A 110 -6.31 14.62 -9.96
CA THR A 110 -6.08 15.36 -11.21
C THR A 110 -4.60 15.52 -11.55
N GLY A 111 -3.71 15.10 -10.64
CA GLY A 111 -2.29 15.40 -10.69
C GLY A 111 -2.00 16.88 -10.41
N SER A 112 -0.83 17.22 -9.93
CA SER A 112 -0.37 18.61 -9.92
C SER A 112 0.06 19.02 -11.34
N GLU A 113 -0.32 20.20 -11.82
CA GLU A 113 0.19 20.75 -13.09
C GLU A 113 1.70 21.04 -13.05
N GLU A 114 2.31 21.04 -11.86
CA GLU A 114 3.74 21.02 -11.65
C GLU A 114 4.13 19.68 -11.02
N GLU A 115 5.02 18.92 -11.68
CA GLU A 115 5.70 17.76 -11.09
C GLU A 115 6.59 18.22 -9.94
N VAL A 116 5.99 18.51 -8.79
CA VAL A 116 6.77 18.69 -7.56
C VAL A 116 7.22 17.31 -7.13
N THR A 117 8.43 16.95 -7.49
CA THR A 117 9.05 15.73 -6.96
C THR A 117 9.15 15.87 -5.44
N PRO A 118 8.43 15.04 -4.66
CA PRO A 118 8.46 15.16 -3.21
C PRO A 118 9.86 14.97 -2.66
N ALA A 119 10.15 15.64 -1.55
CA ALA A 119 11.47 15.63 -0.93
C ALA A 119 11.98 14.22 -0.56
N TRP A 120 11.10 13.21 -0.46
CA TRP A 120 11.50 11.82 -0.17
C TRP A 120 11.84 10.99 -1.41
N VAL A 121 11.50 11.45 -2.62
CA VAL A 121 11.81 10.72 -3.85
C VAL A 121 13.31 10.84 -4.11
N GLY A 122 14.00 9.71 -4.07
CA GLY A 122 15.45 9.64 -4.21
C GLY A 122 16.26 10.06 -2.98
N ALA A 123 15.60 10.40 -1.86
CA ALA A 123 16.29 10.68 -0.61
C ALA A 123 16.71 9.37 0.08
N ASP A 124 17.84 9.40 0.81
CA ASP A 124 18.18 8.33 1.72
C ASP A 124 17.09 8.20 2.80
N PRO A 125 16.45 7.02 2.98
CA PRO A 125 15.33 6.86 3.90
C PRO A 125 15.69 7.16 5.36
N ARG A 126 16.93 6.93 5.79
CA ARG A 126 17.40 7.26 7.15
C ARG A 126 17.50 8.76 7.34
N GLU A 127 18.13 9.45 6.39
CA GLU A 127 18.27 10.91 6.42
C GLU A 127 16.89 11.58 6.37
N TYR A 128 15.99 11.07 5.54
CA TYR A 128 14.62 11.58 5.47
C TYR A 128 13.86 11.38 6.78
N THR A 129 13.98 10.20 7.43
CA THR A 129 13.34 9.92 8.73
C THR A 129 13.83 10.88 9.81
N LEU A 130 15.14 11.16 9.87
CA LEU A 130 15.71 12.14 10.80
C LEU A 130 15.12 13.54 10.55
N ALA A 131 15.09 13.99 9.30
CA ALA A 131 14.54 15.29 8.92
C ALA A 131 13.04 15.39 9.24
N TYR A 132 12.28 14.32 9.01
CA TYR A 132 10.85 14.26 9.31
C TYR A 132 10.58 14.41 10.81
N VAL A 133 11.30 13.68 11.66
CA VAL A 133 11.20 13.80 13.12
C VAL A 133 11.65 15.18 13.61
N GLN A 134 12.72 15.72 13.03
CA GLN A 134 13.22 17.06 13.37
C GLN A 134 12.17 18.16 13.05
N ARG A 135 11.50 18.09 11.90
CA ARG A 135 10.39 19.02 11.58
C ARG A 135 9.24 18.94 12.58
N ALA A 136 8.97 17.76 13.12
CA ALA A 136 7.96 17.59 14.15
C ALA A 136 8.37 18.26 15.48
N ILE A 137 9.63 18.11 15.90
CA ILE A 137 10.19 18.78 17.07
C ILE A 137 10.15 20.29 16.89
N GLU A 138 10.59 20.81 15.74
CA GLU A 138 10.54 22.25 15.43
C GLU A 138 9.12 22.83 15.47
N ARG A 139 8.12 22.04 15.00
CA ARG A 139 6.71 22.42 15.12
C ARG A 139 6.27 22.47 16.58
N TYR A 140 6.66 21.46 17.38
CA TYR A 140 6.37 21.45 18.80
C TYR A 140 6.98 22.65 19.54
N ASP A 141 8.24 22.95 19.29
CA ASP A 141 8.96 24.05 19.91
C ASP A 141 8.36 25.43 19.52
N ARG A 142 7.86 25.56 18.29
CA ARG A 142 7.27 26.80 17.79
C ARG A 142 5.82 26.99 18.19
N ASP A 143 4.98 25.95 18.03
CA ASP A 143 3.52 26.04 18.03
C ASP A 143 2.88 25.29 19.21
N GLY A 144 3.66 24.53 19.98
CA GLY A 144 3.22 23.78 21.15
C GLY A 144 2.54 22.44 20.86
N LEU A 145 2.22 21.73 21.95
CA LEU A 145 1.73 20.35 21.91
C LEU A 145 0.36 20.22 21.22
N ASP A 146 -0.55 21.17 21.42
CA ASP A 146 -1.89 21.06 20.83
C ASP A 146 -1.86 21.19 19.31
N SER A 147 -1.03 22.10 18.77
CA SER A 147 -0.78 22.20 17.33
C SER A 147 -0.11 20.94 16.76
N LEU A 148 0.86 20.39 17.48
CA LEU A 148 1.50 19.13 17.09
C LEU A 148 0.47 18.00 16.98
N LYS A 149 -0.37 17.80 18.01
CA LYS A 149 -1.42 16.78 18.03
C LYS A 149 -2.44 16.97 16.92
N ALA A 150 -2.91 18.19 16.70
CA ALA A 150 -3.89 18.50 15.66
C ALA A 150 -3.37 18.12 14.26
N TYR A 151 -2.11 18.44 13.96
CA TYR A 151 -1.50 18.13 12.67
C TYR A 151 -1.16 16.65 12.52
N TYR A 152 -0.39 16.07 13.47
CA TYR A 152 0.16 14.73 13.31
C TYR A 152 -0.81 13.59 13.62
N ASN A 153 -1.98 13.85 14.20
CA ASN A 153 -3.07 12.86 14.22
C ASN A 153 -3.97 12.94 12.99
N SER A 154 -3.71 13.88 12.06
CA SER A 154 -4.44 13.99 10.81
C SER A 154 -3.74 13.20 9.69
N VAL A 155 -4.51 12.85 8.66
CA VAL A 155 -3.99 12.18 7.45
C VAL A 155 -3.04 13.08 6.65
N ALA A 156 -3.16 14.41 6.77
CA ALA A 156 -2.29 15.38 6.13
C ALA A 156 -0.82 15.31 6.60
N SER A 157 -0.55 14.60 7.71
CA SER A 157 0.80 14.44 8.23
C SER A 157 1.57 13.27 7.62
N PHE A 158 0.89 12.41 6.83
CA PHE A 158 1.58 11.30 6.17
C PHE A 158 2.38 11.79 4.98
N GLU A 159 3.63 11.40 4.92
CA GLU A 159 4.51 11.61 3.77
C GLU A 159 4.90 10.24 3.21
N SER A 160 4.08 9.68 2.31
CA SER A 160 4.20 8.30 1.81
C SER A 160 4.13 7.26 2.94
N GLN A 161 5.26 6.66 3.27
CA GLN A 161 5.38 5.66 4.34
C GLN A 161 5.67 6.26 5.72
N TRP A 162 6.04 7.54 5.77
CA TRP A 162 6.40 8.23 7.01
C TRP A 162 5.18 8.79 7.71
N TYR A 163 5.09 8.56 9.00
CA TYR A 163 4.14 9.15 9.92
C TYR A 163 4.78 9.29 11.30
N LEU A 164 4.36 10.31 12.03
CA LEU A 164 4.85 10.56 13.37
C LEU A 164 4.04 9.79 14.40
N PHE A 165 4.71 9.25 15.41
CA PHE A 165 4.09 8.85 16.65
C PHE A 165 4.88 9.43 17.83
N VAL A 166 4.18 9.86 18.87
CA VAL A 166 4.78 10.57 20.01
C VAL A 166 4.23 9.99 21.30
N MET A 167 5.13 9.78 22.26
CA MET A 167 4.80 9.45 23.63
C MET A 167 5.14 10.62 24.55
N ASP A 168 4.35 10.81 25.59
CA ASP A 168 4.59 11.83 26.62
C ASP A 168 5.77 11.46 27.55
N ALA A 169 6.02 12.29 28.56
CA ALA A 169 7.11 12.07 29.53
C ALA A 169 6.93 10.80 30.40
N ASN A 170 5.75 10.20 30.41
CA ASN A 170 5.44 8.95 31.08
C ASN A 170 5.44 7.74 30.13
N ASP A 171 5.90 7.92 28.89
CA ASP A 171 5.93 6.93 27.82
C ASP A 171 4.51 6.51 27.33
N ILE A 172 3.50 7.38 27.51
CA ILE A 172 2.12 7.16 27.04
C ILE A 172 1.94 7.74 25.64
N TYR A 173 1.37 6.98 24.70
CA TYR A 173 1.07 7.47 23.35
C TYR A 173 0.10 8.66 23.37
N ILE A 174 0.50 9.75 22.73
CA ILE A 174 -0.31 10.98 22.55
C ILE A 174 -0.55 11.32 21.07
N ILE A 175 0.25 10.74 20.17
CA ILE A 175 0.09 10.82 18.71
C ILE A 175 0.35 9.43 18.12
N HIS A 176 -0.58 8.91 17.32
CA HIS A 176 -0.39 7.73 16.47
C HIS A 176 -1.44 7.68 15.35
N PRO A 177 -1.24 8.38 14.21
CA PRO A 177 -2.27 8.53 13.18
C PRO A 177 -2.65 7.21 12.50
N LEU A 178 -1.72 6.26 12.37
CA LEU A 178 -2.00 4.95 11.77
C LEU A 178 -2.83 4.04 12.69
N LEU A 179 -2.60 4.08 14.00
CA LEU A 179 -3.27 3.24 14.99
C LEU A 179 -3.76 4.09 16.18
N PRO A 180 -4.84 4.88 16.03
CA PRO A 180 -5.34 5.76 17.07
C PRO A 180 -5.72 5.03 18.37
N ARG A 181 -6.02 3.70 18.29
CA ARG A 181 -6.29 2.87 19.47
C ARG A 181 -5.13 2.77 20.47
N LEU A 182 -3.91 3.13 20.04
CA LEU A 182 -2.74 3.15 20.92
C LEU A 182 -2.68 4.43 21.76
N ILE A 183 -3.37 5.51 21.38
CA ILE A 183 -3.37 6.76 22.14
C ILE A 183 -3.93 6.50 23.54
N GLY A 184 -3.16 6.91 24.56
CA GLY A 184 -3.47 6.67 25.98
C GLY A 184 -2.92 5.36 26.54
N THR A 185 -2.24 4.51 25.73
CA THR A 185 -1.58 3.28 26.23
C THR A 185 -0.10 3.51 26.49
N ASP A 186 0.47 2.75 27.43
CA ASP A 186 1.93 2.76 27.69
C ASP A 186 2.64 2.07 26.53
N ILE A 187 3.65 2.72 25.95
CA ILE A 187 4.39 2.11 24.83
C ILE A 187 5.04 0.79 25.27
N LYS A 188 5.46 0.65 26.53
CA LYS A 188 6.13 -0.56 27.03
C LYS A 188 5.26 -1.82 26.98
N ASP A 189 3.94 -1.66 26.86
CA ASP A 189 3.00 -2.76 26.70
C ASP A 189 2.89 -3.24 25.24
N VAL A 190 3.51 -2.50 24.28
CA VAL A 190 3.47 -2.85 22.87
C VAL A 190 4.50 -3.92 22.55
N VAL A 191 3.99 -5.05 22.04
CA VAL A 191 4.77 -6.21 21.61
C VAL A 191 4.48 -6.45 20.13
N GLY A 192 5.50 -6.72 19.34
CA GLY A 192 5.37 -7.11 17.94
C GLY A 192 4.67 -8.47 17.81
N SER A 193 4.20 -8.79 16.62
CA SER A 193 3.55 -10.09 16.32
C SER A 193 4.50 -11.27 16.49
N ASP A 194 5.79 -11.05 16.32
CA ASP A 194 6.88 -12.00 16.54
C ASP A 194 7.29 -12.16 18.01
N GLY A 195 6.63 -11.45 18.94
CA GLY A 195 6.94 -11.42 20.35
C GLY A 195 8.07 -10.44 20.73
N PHE A 196 8.57 -9.63 19.80
CA PHE A 196 9.57 -8.62 20.07
C PHE A 196 9.01 -7.53 20.98
N GLU A 197 9.68 -7.24 22.11
CA GLU A 197 9.27 -6.23 23.11
C GLU A 197 9.52 -4.80 22.60
N LEU A 198 8.90 -4.48 21.45
CA LEU A 198 9.08 -3.27 20.68
C LEU A 198 8.99 -2.00 21.52
N GLY A 199 7.99 -1.92 22.38
CA GLY A 199 7.77 -0.72 23.17
C GLY A 199 8.86 -0.48 24.19
N LYS A 200 9.45 -1.53 24.76
CA LYS A 200 10.61 -1.40 25.66
C LYS A 200 11.85 -0.90 24.92
N GLU A 201 12.00 -1.24 23.64
CA GLU A 201 13.08 -0.71 22.81
C GLU A 201 12.90 0.78 22.54
N PHE A 202 11.68 1.22 22.20
CA PHE A 202 11.39 2.65 22.01
C PHE A 202 11.59 3.47 23.29
N ALA A 203 11.23 2.93 24.45
CA ALA A 203 11.42 3.59 25.74
C ALA A 203 12.89 3.87 26.10
N LYS A 204 13.84 3.18 25.44
CA LYS A 204 15.29 3.44 25.58
C LYS A 204 15.76 4.69 24.84
N ALA A 205 14.90 5.36 24.06
CA ALA A 205 15.27 6.55 23.32
C ALA A 205 15.85 7.63 24.24
N THR A 206 16.94 8.26 23.79
CA THR A 206 17.63 9.36 24.46
C THR A 206 17.64 10.59 23.54
N GLU A 207 18.19 11.70 24.01
CA GLU A 207 18.41 12.89 23.16
C GLU A 207 19.37 12.64 21.97
N ALA A 208 20.21 11.60 22.06
CA ALA A 208 21.09 11.18 20.95
C ALA A 208 20.35 10.37 19.86
N GLY A 209 19.11 10.00 20.11
CA GLY A 209 18.32 9.15 19.24
C GLY A 209 18.63 7.65 19.36
N HIS A 210 17.73 6.84 18.86
CA HIS A 210 17.81 5.39 18.89
C HIS A 210 17.12 4.78 17.66
N TRP A 211 17.82 3.90 16.93
CA TRP A 211 17.28 3.17 15.78
C TRP A 211 16.84 1.78 16.20
N ILE A 212 15.69 1.33 15.66
CA ILE A 212 15.04 0.06 16.03
C ILE A 212 14.53 -0.61 14.75
N GLU A 213 14.81 -1.89 14.59
CA GLU A 213 14.27 -2.71 13.48
C GLU A 213 13.20 -3.65 14.03
N TYR A 214 12.02 -3.68 13.40
CA TYR A 214 10.86 -4.43 13.88
C TYR A 214 9.83 -4.67 12.76
N LEU A 215 8.89 -5.57 13.01
CA LEU A 215 7.73 -5.77 12.14
C LEU A 215 6.59 -4.83 12.54
N TRP A 216 6.00 -4.15 11.55
CA TRP A 216 4.88 -3.24 11.79
C TRP A 216 3.98 -3.10 10.57
N PRO A 217 2.64 -2.84 10.75
CA PRO A 217 1.75 -2.60 9.63
C PRO A 217 2.22 -1.44 8.75
N HIS A 218 2.38 -1.70 7.46
CA HIS A 218 2.76 -0.69 6.48
C HIS A 218 1.56 0.23 6.20
N PRO A 219 1.70 1.58 6.23
CA PRO A 219 0.56 2.49 6.14
C PRO A 219 -0.23 2.39 4.83
N LEU A 220 0.43 2.05 3.72
CA LEU A 220 -0.24 1.93 2.41
C LEU A 220 -0.81 0.53 2.16
N THR A 221 -0.17 -0.53 2.72
CA THR A 221 -0.58 -1.91 2.44
C THR A 221 -1.36 -2.54 3.57
N LEU A 222 -1.30 -1.97 4.76
CA LEU A 222 -1.85 -2.49 6.02
C LEU A 222 -1.37 -3.91 6.39
N ARG A 223 -0.44 -4.46 5.59
CA ARG A 223 0.24 -5.71 5.89
C ARG A 223 1.44 -5.44 6.77
N GLU A 224 1.77 -6.40 7.62
CA GLU A 224 2.98 -6.34 8.43
C GLU A 224 4.21 -6.44 7.53
N ALA A 225 5.18 -5.56 7.77
CA ALA A 225 6.41 -5.49 7.00
C ALA A 225 7.59 -5.05 7.90
N PRO A 226 8.83 -5.40 7.55
CA PRO A 226 10.01 -4.89 8.23
C PRO A 226 10.02 -3.36 8.21
N LYS A 227 10.20 -2.74 9.37
CA LYS A 227 10.29 -1.29 9.55
C LYS A 227 11.56 -0.93 10.30
N VAL A 228 12.22 0.12 9.85
CA VAL A 228 13.33 0.75 10.56
C VAL A 228 12.81 2.04 11.17
N GLY A 229 12.64 2.04 12.49
CA GLY A 229 12.17 3.19 13.25
C GLY A 229 13.32 3.99 13.87
N TYR A 230 13.12 5.29 14.00
CA TYR A 230 13.97 6.21 14.74
C TYR A 230 13.15 6.88 15.83
N ALA A 231 13.68 6.91 17.03
CA ALA A 231 13.10 7.58 18.19
C ALA A 231 14.12 8.50 18.83
N VAL A 232 13.69 9.67 19.24
CA VAL A 232 14.53 10.64 19.98
C VAL A 232 13.73 11.27 21.12
N ARG A 233 14.37 11.48 22.26
CA ARG A 233 13.74 12.15 23.40
C ARG A 233 14.01 13.64 23.34
N HIS A 234 12.94 14.44 23.43
CA HIS A 234 12.96 15.89 23.46
C HIS A 234 11.92 16.38 24.48
N ASP A 235 12.31 17.25 25.39
CA ASP A 235 11.48 17.74 26.52
C ASP A 235 10.79 16.60 27.30
N GLY A 236 11.49 15.48 27.49
CA GLY A 236 10.98 14.29 28.17
C GLY A 236 10.10 13.40 27.29
N MET A 237 9.51 13.91 26.21
CA MET A 237 8.68 13.15 25.26
C MET A 237 9.54 12.36 24.27
N ILE A 238 9.01 11.29 23.71
CA ILE A 238 9.64 10.53 22.62
C ILE A 238 8.95 10.87 21.31
N PHE A 239 9.70 11.42 20.37
CA PHE A 239 9.29 11.64 18.99
C PHE A 239 9.85 10.52 18.13
N ALA A 240 9.00 9.85 17.35
CA ALA A 240 9.41 8.72 16.55
C ALA A 240 8.73 8.67 15.19
N SER A 241 9.46 8.18 14.21
CA SER A 241 8.98 7.85 12.87
C SER A 241 9.80 6.69 12.31
N GLY A 242 9.59 6.31 11.05
CA GLY A 242 10.41 5.28 10.42
C GLY A 242 9.99 5.02 8.99
N TYR A 243 10.78 4.19 8.32
CA TYR A 243 10.56 3.79 6.94
C TYR A 243 10.54 2.27 6.82
N TYR A 244 9.98 1.79 5.72
CA TYR A 244 9.95 0.38 5.36
C TYR A 244 10.97 0.17 4.25
N PRO A 245 12.05 -0.58 4.51
CA PRO A 245 13.06 -0.86 3.50
C PRO A 245 12.43 -1.52 2.28
N ALA A 246 12.79 -1.09 1.10
CA ALA A 246 12.46 -1.85 -0.09
C ALA A 246 13.12 -3.23 0.01
N PRO A 247 12.42 -4.33 -0.32
CA PRO A 247 13.03 -5.65 -0.28
C PRO A 247 14.21 -5.70 -1.26
N SER A 248 15.28 -6.32 -0.81
CA SER A 248 16.45 -6.56 -1.66
C SER A 248 16.11 -7.52 -2.82
N VAL A 249 16.89 -7.47 -3.89
CA VAL A 249 16.77 -8.43 -5.00
C VAL A 249 16.85 -9.88 -4.52
N ALA A 250 17.65 -10.16 -3.48
CA ALA A 250 17.78 -11.49 -2.91
C ALA A 250 16.48 -11.95 -2.21
N GLU A 251 15.85 -11.06 -1.43
CA GLU A 251 14.56 -11.34 -0.77
C GLU A 251 13.44 -11.50 -1.79
N LEU A 252 13.41 -10.66 -2.83
CA LEU A 252 12.43 -10.77 -3.92
C LEU A 252 12.61 -12.06 -4.72
N ARG A 253 13.84 -12.52 -4.94
CA ARG A 253 14.10 -13.83 -5.56
C ARG A 253 13.59 -14.96 -4.68
N ALA A 254 13.91 -14.96 -3.39
CA ALA A 254 13.45 -15.98 -2.46
C ALA A 254 11.90 -16.02 -2.39
N ALA A 255 11.25 -14.86 -2.33
CA ALA A 255 9.78 -14.77 -2.37
C ALA A 255 9.20 -15.32 -3.67
N THR A 256 9.85 -15.05 -4.82
CA THR A 256 9.44 -15.57 -6.12
C THR A 256 9.57 -17.09 -6.19
N GLU A 257 10.66 -17.66 -5.68
CA GLU A 257 10.87 -19.11 -5.60
C GLU A 257 9.77 -19.78 -4.78
N VAL A 258 9.47 -19.25 -3.60
CA VAL A 258 8.37 -19.74 -2.75
C VAL A 258 7.02 -19.65 -3.48
N TYR A 259 6.74 -18.54 -4.15
CA TYR A 259 5.48 -18.34 -4.88
C TYR A 259 5.32 -19.35 -6.03
N VAL A 260 6.37 -19.58 -6.83
CA VAL A 260 6.35 -20.57 -7.91
C VAL A 260 6.19 -21.98 -7.36
N GLN A 261 6.86 -22.32 -6.27
CA GLN A 261 6.72 -23.61 -5.61
C GLN A 261 5.27 -23.84 -5.11
N GLN A 262 4.65 -22.84 -4.50
CA GLN A 262 3.24 -22.91 -4.10
C GLN A 262 2.30 -23.10 -5.29
N ALA A 263 2.58 -22.48 -6.43
CA ALA A 263 1.80 -22.68 -7.65
C ALA A 263 1.93 -24.10 -8.20
N ILE A 264 3.12 -24.69 -8.13
CA ILE A 264 3.36 -26.09 -8.52
C ILE A 264 2.61 -27.03 -7.56
N GLU A 265 2.72 -26.83 -6.24
CA GLU A 265 2.00 -27.64 -5.24
C GLU A 265 0.47 -27.54 -5.41
N TYR A 266 -0.03 -26.35 -5.75
CA TYR A 266 -1.45 -26.17 -6.05
C TYR A 266 -1.86 -26.97 -7.31
N TYR A 267 -1.04 -26.92 -8.37
CA TYR A 267 -1.24 -27.70 -9.59
C TYR A 267 -1.22 -29.21 -9.32
N ASP A 268 -0.26 -29.69 -8.56
CA ASP A 268 -0.14 -31.13 -8.23
C ASP A 268 -1.37 -31.64 -7.45
N LYS A 269 -1.97 -30.77 -6.64
CA LYS A 269 -3.12 -31.09 -5.81
C LYS A 269 -4.46 -30.94 -6.54
N GLU A 270 -4.67 -29.84 -7.25
CA GLU A 270 -5.98 -29.44 -7.77
C GLU A 270 -6.10 -29.62 -9.31
N GLY A 271 -4.98 -29.82 -10.01
CA GLY A 271 -4.91 -30.00 -11.45
C GLY A 271 -4.89 -28.71 -12.26
N LEU A 272 -4.69 -28.85 -13.59
CA LEU A 272 -4.43 -27.74 -14.50
C LEU A 272 -5.59 -26.72 -14.57
N ASP A 273 -6.82 -27.20 -14.73
CA ASP A 273 -7.99 -26.33 -14.89
C ASP A 273 -8.21 -25.45 -13.68
N ALA A 274 -8.09 -26.02 -12.47
CA ALA A 274 -8.22 -25.28 -11.21
C ALA A 274 -7.07 -24.27 -11.04
N THR A 275 -5.85 -24.66 -11.39
CA THR A 275 -4.68 -23.78 -11.34
C THR A 275 -4.85 -22.60 -12.30
N ALA A 276 -5.24 -22.84 -13.55
CA ALA A 276 -5.49 -21.78 -14.52
C ALA A 276 -6.63 -20.86 -14.08
N ALA A 277 -7.70 -21.41 -13.52
CA ALA A 277 -8.82 -20.61 -13.00
C ALA A 277 -8.38 -19.69 -11.84
N TYR A 278 -7.66 -20.22 -10.85
CA TYR A 278 -7.21 -19.46 -9.68
C TYR A 278 -6.17 -18.40 -10.06
N TYR A 279 -5.11 -18.78 -10.80
CA TYR A 279 -4.00 -17.87 -11.13
C TYR A 279 -4.32 -16.83 -12.23
N ASN A 280 -5.51 -16.84 -12.83
CA ASN A 280 -6.03 -15.75 -13.66
C ASN A 280 -6.83 -14.71 -12.85
N THR A 281 -6.99 -14.89 -11.54
CA THR A 281 -7.65 -13.91 -10.67
C THR A 281 -6.65 -12.92 -10.08
N ARG A 282 -7.11 -11.72 -9.67
CA ARG A 282 -6.26 -10.77 -8.94
C ARG A 282 -5.89 -11.24 -7.54
N GLU A 283 -6.68 -12.12 -6.93
CA GLU A 283 -6.41 -12.73 -5.61
C GLU A 283 -5.14 -13.56 -5.60
N SER A 284 -4.76 -14.12 -6.74
CA SER A 284 -3.54 -14.91 -6.88
C SER A 284 -2.25 -14.07 -6.91
N ILE A 285 -2.36 -12.75 -7.06
CA ILE A 285 -1.20 -11.86 -7.10
C ILE A 285 -0.58 -11.79 -5.70
N GLY A 286 0.66 -12.22 -5.60
CA GLY A 286 1.43 -12.23 -4.36
C GLY A 286 1.94 -10.84 -3.96
N GLU A 287 2.74 -10.81 -2.90
CA GLU A 287 3.43 -9.59 -2.47
C GLU A 287 4.39 -9.10 -3.56
N ASN A 288 4.62 -7.79 -3.59
CA ASN A 288 5.45 -7.12 -4.60
C ASN A 288 4.98 -7.39 -6.05
N GLU A 289 3.67 -7.57 -6.24
CA GLU A 289 3.04 -7.83 -7.54
C GLU A 289 3.58 -9.09 -8.25
N ILE A 290 4.14 -10.03 -7.49
CA ILE A 290 4.57 -11.33 -8.03
C ILE A 290 3.33 -12.09 -8.50
N HIS A 291 3.28 -12.47 -9.76
CA HIS A 291 2.14 -13.17 -10.36
C HIS A 291 2.59 -14.27 -11.30
N LEU A 292 1.76 -15.30 -11.47
CA LEU A 292 2.07 -16.46 -12.29
C LEU A 292 1.82 -16.18 -13.77
N ILE A 293 2.80 -16.56 -14.58
CA ILE A 293 2.68 -16.82 -16.01
C ILE A 293 2.83 -18.32 -16.16
N LEU A 294 1.78 -19.03 -16.53
CA LEU A 294 1.79 -20.47 -16.77
C LEU A 294 1.72 -20.72 -18.28
N LEU A 295 2.65 -21.52 -18.79
CA LEU A 295 2.67 -21.92 -20.19
C LEU A 295 2.46 -23.43 -20.30
N ASP A 296 1.76 -23.87 -21.36
CA ASP A 296 1.66 -25.28 -21.71
C ASP A 296 2.88 -25.78 -22.52
N ALA A 297 2.82 -27.05 -22.96
CA ALA A 297 3.90 -27.70 -23.72
C ALA A 297 4.18 -27.01 -25.08
N ASP A 298 3.23 -26.31 -25.64
CA ASP A 298 3.33 -25.59 -26.90
C ASP A 298 3.63 -24.09 -26.67
N ASN A 299 3.98 -23.71 -25.43
CA ASN A 299 4.25 -22.34 -24.95
C ASN A 299 3.04 -21.40 -25.01
N ILE A 300 1.82 -21.95 -25.03
CA ILE A 300 0.60 -21.15 -24.98
C ILE A 300 0.38 -20.66 -23.54
N VAL A 301 0.10 -19.38 -23.37
CA VAL A 301 -0.17 -18.76 -22.07
C VAL A 301 -1.49 -19.26 -21.51
N LEU A 302 -1.46 -19.91 -20.37
CA LEU A 302 -2.65 -20.37 -19.64
C LEU A 302 -3.07 -19.38 -18.56
N THR A 303 -2.10 -18.68 -17.93
CA THR A 303 -2.38 -17.66 -16.91
C THR A 303 -1.57 -16.38 -17.13
N SER A 304 -2.21 -15.25 -16.95
CA SER A 304 -1.59 -13.92 -16.85
C SER A 304 -2.58 -12.93 -16.23
N PRO A 305 -2.67 -12.84 -14.89
CA PRO A 305 -3.72 -12.07 -14.21
C PRO A 305 -3.62 -10.55 -14.44
N ILE A 306 -2.43 -10.06 -14.82
CA ILE A 306 -2.18 -8.65 -15.14
C ILE A 306 -2.33 -8.37 -16.64
N GLN A 307 -1.91 -9.30 -17.50
CA GLN A 307 -1.96 -9.15 -18.96
C GLN A 307 -2.90 -10.20 -19.57
N THR A 308 -4.19 -10.14 -19.25
CA THR A 308 -5.18 -11.13 -19.66
C THR A 308 -5.32 -11.27 -21.18
N GLN A 309 -4.93 -10.24 -21.95
CA GLN A 309 -4.95 -10.26 -23.41
C GLN A 309 -3.95 -11.21 -24.05
N VAL A 310 -2.93 -11.70 -23.30
CA VAL A 310 -1.97 -12.68 -23.84
C VAL A 310 -2.37 -14.12 -23.57
N VAL A 311 -3.39 -14.36 -22.75
CA VAL A 311 -3.90 -15.72 -22.46
C VAL A 311 -4.43 -16.36 -23.73
N GLY A 312 -4.03 -17.60 -24.00
CA GLY A 312 -4.34 -18.33 -25.23
C GLY A 312 -3.40 -18.05 -26.40
N LEU A 313 -2.38 -17.17 -26.23
CA LEU A 313 -1.41 -16.86 -27.28
C LEU A 313 -0.08 -17.58 -27.01
N ASP A 314 0.67 -17.86 -28.10
CA ASP A 314 2.04 -18.36 -28.02
C ASP A 314 2.96 -17.29 -27.43
N TYR A 315 3.50 -17.57 -26.23
CA TYR A 315 4.33 -16.60 -25.51
C TYR A 315 5.67 -16.32 -26.21
N VAL A 316 6.20 -17.26 -26.98
CA VAL A 316 7.40 -17.04 -27.80
C VAL A 316 7.14 -15.96 -28.86
N ALA A 317 5.96 -15.96 -29.41
CA ALA A 317 5.56 -14.97 -30.43
C ALA A 317 5.20 -13.59 -29.85
N VAL A 318 4.45 -13.56 -28.73
CA VAL A 318 3.90 -12.30 -28.17
C VAL A 318 4.73 -11.72 -27.02
N GLY A 319 5.57 -12.54 -26.38
CA GLY A 319 6.41 -12.14 -25.24
C GLY A 319 7.60 -11.29 -25.67
N VAL A 320 7.31 -10.10 -26.21
CA VAL A 320 8.33 -9.14 -26.65
C VAL A 320 8.14 -7.84 -25.85
N SER A 321 9.21 -7.38 -25.20
CA SER A 321 9.18 -6.08 -24.50
C SER A 321 9.08 -4.93 -25.51
N ARG A 322 8.65 -3.74 -25.06
CA ARG A 322 8.60 -2.54 -25.91
C ARG A 322 9.96 -2.14 -26.52
N ARG A 323 11.06 -2.58 -25.92
CA ARG A 323 12.42 -2.41 -26.47
C ARG A 323 12.84 -3.52 -27.44
N GLY A 324 11.92 -4.45 -27.77
CA GLY A 324 12.19 -5.55 -28.71
C GLY A 324 12.93 -6.73 -28.09
N VAL A 325 13.08 -6.81 -26.76
CA VAL A 325 13.63 -7.97 -26.07
C VAL A 325 12.66 -9.15 -26.17
N ARG A 326 13.09 -10.29 -26.68
CA ARG A 326 12.29 -11.49 -26.87
C ARG A 326 12.19 -12.29 -25.56
N VAL A 327 11.40 -11.75 -24.63
CA VAL A 327 11.24 -12.30 -23.29
C VAL A 327 10.69 -13.73 -23.32
N GLY A 328 9.74 -14.01 -24.22
CA GLY A 328 9.17 -15.35 -24.37
C GLY A 328 10.21 -16.41 -24.72
N GLU A 329 11.09 -16.12 -25.69
CA GLU A 329 12.21 -17.03 -26.05
C GLU A 329 13.19 -17.20 -24.88
N MET A 330 13.56 -16.11 -24.22
CA MET A 330 14.45 -16.15 -23.07
C MET A 330 13.88 -17.02 -21.94
N LEU A 331 12.59 -16.86 -21.64
CA LEU A 331 11.91 -17.58 -20.57
C LEU A 331 11.82 -19.07 -20.86
N VAL A 332 11.38 -19.45 -22.05
CA VAL A 332 11.29 -20.87 -22.46
C VAL A 332 12.66 -21.54 -22.47
N ASN A 333 13.70 -20.83 -22.92
CA ASN A 333 15.07 -21.36 -22.95
C ASN A 333 15.69 -21.47 -21.54
N ALA A 334 15.31 -20.63 -20.60
CA ALA A 334 15.79 -20.67 -19.23
C ALA A 334 15.07 -21.73 -18.38
N ALA A 335 13.85 -22.13 -18.77
CA ALA A 335 13.02 -23.03 -17.99
C ALA A 335 13.65 -24.42 -17.85
N SER A 336 13.90 -24.85 -16.61
CA SER A 336 14.41 -26.16 -16.23
C SER A 336 13.68 -26.66 -14.98
N GLU A 337 13.85 -27.95 -14.62
CA GLU A 337 13.28 -28.52 -13.39
C GLU A 337 13.85 -27.81 -12.12
N GLU A 338 15.12 -27.42 -12.18
CA GLU A 338 15.77 -26.66 -11.08
C GLU A 338 15.44 -25.17 -11.07
N GLY A 339 14.79 -24.68 -12.12
CA GLY A 339 14.48 -23.27 -12.34
C GLY A 339 15.62 -22.49 -13.00
N GLY A 340 15.25 -21.56 -13.86
CA GLY A 340 16.17 -20.64 -14.54
C GLY A 340 15.71 -19.20 -14.42
N TRP A 341 16.62 -18.30 -14.06
CA TRP A 341 16.38 -16.89 -13.96
C TRP A 341 16.73 -16.15 -15.25
N ILE A 342 15.83 -15.27 -15.69
CA ILE A 342 16.12 -14.27 -16.72
C ILE A 342 16.01 -12.86 -16.16
N GLN A 343 16.72 -11.93 -16.79
CA GLN A 343 16.74 -10.52 -16.39
C GLN A 343 16.76 -9.65 -17.65
N PHE A 344 15.92 -8.61 -17.66
CA PHE A 344 15.85 -7.66 -18.78
C PHE A 344 15.24 -6.34 -18.33
N GLU A 345 15.52 -5.27 -19.08
CA GLU A 345 14.84 -3.99 -18.87
C GLU A 345 13.41 -4.06 -19.39
N ALA A 346 12.46 -3.72 -18.53
CA ALA A 346 11.06 -3.60 -18.88
C ALA A 346 10.50 -2.24 -18.43
N GLU A 347 9.47 -1.79 -19.13
CA GLU A 347 8.76 -0.57 -18.78
C GLU A 347 7.88 -0.80 -17.56
N LEU A 348 8.01 0.07 -16.58
CA LEU A 348 7.08 0.16 -15.46
C LEU A 348 5.83 0.90 -15.95
N ALA A 349 4.76 0.17 -16.21
CA ALA A 349 3.44 0.74 -16.45
C ALA A 349 2.77 1.02 -15.10
N ASN A 350 3.27 1.98 -14.34
CA ASN A 350 2.63 2.40 -13.09
C ASN A 350 2.44 3.93 -13.08
N ALA A 351 1.64 4.39 -12.12
CA ALA A 351 1.30 5.80 -11.93
C ALA A 351 2.48 6.73 -11.60
N ARG A 352 3.70 6.21 -11.48
CA ARG A 352 4.92 6.98 -11.18
C ARG A 352 5.67 7.48 -12.43
N GLY A 353 5.08 7.34 -13.62
CA GLY A 353 5.69 7.75 -14.88
C GLY A 353 6.20 6.59 -15.75
N SER A 354 6.55 6.87 -17.00
CA SER A 354 7.19 5.93 -17.91
C SER A 354 8.68 5.81 -17.57
N GLY A 355 9.03 4.85 -16.73
CA GLY A 355 10.40 4.49 -16.41
C GLY A 355 10.74 3.08 -16.91
N PHE A 356 12.03 2.76 -17.00
CA PHE A 356 12.49 1.39 -17.20
C PHE A 356 13.07 0.88 -15.90
N SER A 357 12.80 -0.39 -15.59
CA SER A 357 13.37 -1.07 -14.43
C SER A 357 13.78 -2.49 -14.82
N GLN A 358 14.70 -3.05 -14.05
CA GLN A 358 15.12 -4.43 -14.23
C GLN A 358 14.01 -5.38 -13.82
N ARG A 359 13.48 -6.15 -14.78
CA ARG A 359 12.56 -7.25 -14.51
C ARG A 359 13.33 -8.53 -14.33
N HIS A 360 13.07 -9.24 -13.24
CA HIS A 360 13.58 -10.58 -12.98
C HIS A 360 12.43 -11.56 -13.08
N LEU A 361 12.59 -12.64 -13.86
CA LEU A 361 11.63 -13.74 -13.95
C LEU A 361 12.33 -15.06 -13.67
N LEU A 362 11.73 -15.88 -12.81
CA LEU A 362 12.06 -17.28 -12.61
C LEU A 362 11.16 -18.11 -13.52
N ALA A 363 11.70 -19.13 -14.17
CA ALA A 363 10.96 -20.10 -14.96
C ALA A 363 11.31 -21.52 -14.50
N VAL A 364 10.33 -22.26 -14.02
CA VAL A 364 10.47 -23.65 -13.57
C VAL A 364 9.64 -24.55 -14.48
N ARG A 365 10.26 -25.63 -14.97
CA ARG A 365 9.57 -26.64 -15.78
C ARG A 365 9.09 -27.78 -14.89
N HIS A 366 7.78 -28.06 -14.94
CA HIS A 366 7.15 -29.14 -14.20
C HIS A 366 6.02 -29.75 -15.05
N ASP A 367 6.01 -31.08 -15.24
CA ASP A 367 5.02 -31.84 -16.02
C ASP A 367 4.75 -31.27 -17.43
N ASN A 368 5.78 -30.92 -18.19
CA ASN A 368 5.71 -30.24 -19.49
C ASN A 368 5.08 -28.82 -19.47
N LEU A 369 4.77 -28.28 -18.31
CA LEU A 369 4.36 -26.89 -18.13
C LEU A 369 5.55 -26.02 -17.75
N ILE A 370 5.45 -24.70 -17.95
CA ILE A 370 6.40 -23.73 -17.41
C ILE A 370 5.66 -22.81 -16.45
N PHE A 371 6.07 -22.86 -15.20
CA PHE A 371 5.62 -21.96 -14.14
C PHE A 371 6.62 -20.82 -14.04
N ALA A 372 6.19 -19.61 -14.38
CA ALA A 372 7.07 -18.44 -14.32
C ALA A 372 6.44 -17.31 -13.49
N ALA A 373 7.27 -16.68 -12.68
CA ALA A 373 6.87 -15.50 -11.91
C ALA A 373 8.08 -14.57 -11.73
N GLY A 374 7.83 -13.33 -11.29
CA GLY A 374 8.93 -12.44 -11.04
C GLY A 374 8.50 -11.04 -10.60
N PHE A 375 9.49 -10.18 -10.44
CA PHE A 375 9.37 -8.86 -9.84
C PHE A 375 10.14 -7.81 -10.63
N PHE A 376 9.84 -6.54 -10.36
CA PHE A 376 10.68 -5.41 -10.76
C PHE A 376 11.64 -5.07 -9.62
N ALA A 377 12.94 -5.01 -9.91
CA ALA A 377 13.91 -4.49 -8.95
C ALA A 377 13.85 -2.96 -8.96
N SER A 378 13.69 -2.32 -7.80
CA SER A 378 13.97 -0.91 -7.62
C SER A 378 15.50 -0.72 -7.66
N GLU A 379 15.99 0.23 -8.46
CA GLU A 379 17.38 0.69 -8.39
C GLU A 379 17.66 1.37 -7.06
#